data_929775337bcb50bd6e89781100ecb5c6
#
_entry.id   929775337bcb50bd6e89781100ecb5c6
#
_cell.length_a   1.000
_cell.length_b   1.000
_cell.length_c   1.000
_cell.angle_alpha   90.00
_cell.angle_beta   90.00
_cell.angle_gamma   90.00
#
_symmetry.space_group_name_H-M   'P 1'
#
loop_
_entity.id
_entity.type
_entity.pdbx_description
1 polymer ?
#
loop_
_entity_poly.entity_id
_entity_poly.type
_entity_poly.pdbx_seq_one_letter_code
_entity_poly.pdbx_strand_id
1 'polypeptide(L)'
;MEVTLLRAGIDNAKELHAMQVEAFKELLEKYQDFDTSPANENMKKVEARLKQDFTFYYFICIGQKKAGAIRIVDLKENGKNKRISPIFILPKFQGKGIAQKAIRLCEEIHGNENWELDTILQESKNCYLYEKMGYRRTGKTEVINERLTLVFYEKKGRA
;
A
#
# COMPACT_ATOMS: atom_id res chain seq x y z
N MET A 1 -12.64 -5.74 16.98
CA MET A 1 -12.08 -6.28 15.72
C MET A 1 -10.56 -6.18 15.78
N GLU A 2 -9.91 -7.31 15.74
CA GLU A 2 -8.45 -7.35 15.77
C GLU A 2 -7.87 -7.51 14.37
N VAL A 3 -6.95 -6.60 14.02
CA VAL A 3 -6.21 -6.67 12.78
C VAL A 3 -4.84 -7.26 13.05
N THR A 4 -4.45 -8.27 12.28
CA THR A 4 -3.13 -8.88 12.38
C THR A 4 -2.46 -8.89 11.01
N LEU A 5 -1.13 -9.05 10.99
CA LEU A 5 -0.35 -9.17 9.77
C LEU A 5 0.21 -10.58 9.67
N LEU A 6 0.07 -11.20 8.49
CA LEU A 6 0.63 -12.51 8.19
C LEU A 6 1.63 -12.37 7.05
N ARG A 7 2.90 -12.71 7.32
CA ARG A 7 3.94 -12.59 6.30
C ARG A 7 3.64 -13.48 5.10
N ALA A 8 3.66 -12.89 3.90
CA ALA A 8 3.48 -13.61 2.66
C ALA A 8 4.84 -14.01 2.07
N GLY A 9 4.90 -15.19 1.47
CA GLY A 9 6.07 -15.68 0.76
C GLY A 9 5.78 -15.94 -0.71
N ILE A 10 6.79 -16.46 -1.41
CA ILE A 10 6.69 -16.72 -2.87
C ILE A 10 5.52 -17.63 -3.23
N ASP A 11 5.18 -18.58 -2.36
CA ASP A 11 4.05 -19.50 -2.59
C ASP A 11 2.70 -18.80 -2.57
N ASN A 12 2.64 -17.55 -2.08
CA ASN A 12 1.41 -16.78 -2.01
C ASN A 12 1.21 -15.82 -3.20
N ALA A 13 2.12 -15.85 -4.19
CA ALA A 13 2.08 -14.90 -5.31
C ALA A 13 0.74 -14.91 -6.05
N LYS A 14 0.20 -16.09 -6.34
CA LYS A 14 -1.07 -16.23 -7.06
C LYS A 14 -2.23 -15.61 -6.26
N GLU A 15 -2.29 -15.89 -4.97
CA GLU A 15 -3.33 -15.36 -4.08
C GLU A 15 -3.22 -13.83 -3.96
N LEU A 16 -2.01 -13.33 -3.72
CA LEU A 16 -1.76 -11.88 -3.64
C LEU A 16 -2.18 -11.18 -4.93
N HIS A 17 -1.79 -11.73 -6.07
CA HIS A 17 -2.12 -11.14 -7.35
C HIS A 17 -3.64 -11.08 -7.57
N ALA A 18 -4.35 -12.17 -7.29
CA ALA A 18 -5.80 -12.21 -7.42
C ALA A 18 -6.49 -11.17 -6.52
N MET A 19 -6.03 -11.05 -5.28
CA MET A 19 -6.57 -10.05 -4.34
C MET A 19 -6.28 -8.62 -4.81
N GLN A 20 -5.08 -8.39 -5.32
CA GLN A 20 -4.66 -7.07 -5.83
C GLN A 20 -5.54 -6.63 -7.01
N VAL A 21 -5.78 -7.53 -7.96
CA VAL A 21 -6.64 -7.25 -9.10
C VAL A 21 -8.05 -6.90 -8.64
N GLU A 22 -8.62 -7.70 -7.74
CA GLU A 22 -9.96 -7.44 -7.20
C GLU A 22 -10.04 -6.09 -6.48
N ALA A 23 -9.05 -5.79 -5.66
CA ALA A 23 -9.07 -4.57 -4.84
C ALA A 23 -8.95 -3.29 -5.67
N PHE A 24 -8.18 -3.32 -6.76
CA PHE A 24 -7.93 -2.12 -7.58
C PHE A 24 -8.78 -2.04 -8.84
N LYS A 25 -9.64 -3.02 -9.08
CA LYS A 25 -10.46 -3.07 -10.30
C LYS A 25 -11.32 -1.83 -10.51
N GLU A 26 -12.01 -1.36 -9.48
CA GLU A 26 -12.87 -0.18 -9.58
C GLU A 26 -12.07 1.09 -9.89
N LEU A 27 -10.89 1.24 -9.28
CA LEU A 27 -10.02 2.38 -9.54
C LEU A 27 -9.47 2.34 -10.97
N LEU A 28 -9.14 1.15 -11.49
CA LEU A 28 -8.71 1.00 -12.85
C LEU A 28 -9.82 1.43 -13.83
N GLU A 29 -11.04 1.01 -13.60
CA GLU A 29 -12.20 1.38 -14.41
C GLU A 29 -12.47 2.89 -14.34
N LYS A 30 -12.38 3.46 -13.15
CA LYS A 30 -12.64 4.89 -12.91
C LYS A 30 -11.60 5.79 -13.57
N TYR A 31 -10.33 5.44 -13.45
CA TYR A 31 -9.23 6.32 -13.88
C TYR A 31 -8.57 5.89 -15.19
N GLN A 32 -8.84 4.69 -15.68
CA GLN A 32 -8.30 4.17 -16.94
C GLN A 32 -6.77 4.19 -17.00
N ASP A 33 -6.12 3.96 -15.86
CA ASP A 33 -4.66 3.90 -15.75
C ASP A 33 -4.20 2.47 -16.02
N PHE A 34 -4.00 2.13 -17.29
CA PHE A 34 -3.57 0.80 -17.69
C PHE A 34 -2.06 0.59 -17.52
N ASP A 35 -1.30 1.67 -17.35
CA ASP A 35 0.16 1.60 -17.26
C ASP A 35 0.68 1.38 -15.85
N THR A 36 0.08 2.03 -14.84
CA THR A 36 0.60 1.99 -13.47
C THR A 36 -0.34 1.38 -12.44
N SER A 37 -1.61 1.10 -12.80
CA SER A 37 -2.56 0.54 -11.85
C SER A 37 -2.13 -0.86 -11.38
N PRO A 38 -2.15 -1.13 -10.06
CA PRO A 38 -1.91 -2.48 -9.56
C PRO A 38 -2.87 -3.53 -10.09
N ALA A 39 -4.09 -3.14 -10.52
CA ALA A 39 -5.05 -4.07 -11.10
C ALA A 39 -4.59 -4.61 -12.46
N ASN A 40 -3.70 -3.91 -13.13
CA ASN A 40 -3.19 -4.31 -14.45
C ASN A 40 -1.79 -4.93 -14.40
N GLU A 41 -1.24 -5.13 -13.23
CA GLU A 41 0.04 -5.82 -13.06
C GLU A 41 -0.12 -7.33 -13.24
N ASN A 42 0.86 -7.98 -13.85
CA ASN A 42 0.82 -9.44 -13.99
C ASN A 42 1.39 -10.15 -12.75
N MET A 43 1.16 -11.45 -12.66
CA MET A 43 1.62 -12.25 -11.53
C MET A 43 3.15 -12.28 -11.42
N LYS A 44 3.87 -12.24 -12.54
CA LYS A 44 5.34 -12.23 -12.54
C LYS A 44 5.91 -11.04 -11.78
N LYS A 45 5.24 -9.89 -11.85
CA LYS A 45 5.67 -8.70 -11.12
C LYS A 45 5.53 -8.89 -9.61
N VAL A 46 4.44 -9.51 -9.17
CA VAL A 46 4.23 -9.85 -7.76
C VAL A 46 5.29 -10.86 -7.29
N GLU A 47 5.56 -11.89 -8.10
CA GLU A 47 6.60 -12.87 -7.80
C GLU A 47 7.98 -12.22 -7.65
N ALA A 48 8.32 -11.32 -8.56
CA ALA A 48 9.60 -10.62 -8.52
C ALA A 48 9.77 -9.82 -7.23
N ARG A 49 8.71 -9.14 -6.79
CA ARG A 49 8.72 -8.38 -5.54
C ARG A 49 8.89 -9.28 -4.32
N LEU A 50 8.23 -10.43 -4.31
CA LEU A 50 8.33 -11.38 -3.21
C LEU A 50 9.73 -11.99 -3.07
N LYS A 51 10.51 -11.99 -4.14
CA LYS A 51 11.90 -12.49 -4.14
C LYS A 51 12.93 -11.44 -3.70
N GLN A 52 12.54 -10.18 -3.57
CA GLN A 52 13.45 -9.10 -3.17
C GLN A 52 13.73 -9.17 -1.67
N ASP A 53 15.01 -9.05 -1.27
CA ASP A 53 15.41 -9.07 0.14
C ASP A 53 14.87 -7.88 0.94
N PHE A 54 14.64 -6.77 0.26
CA PHE A 54 14.20 -5.51 0.87
C PHE A 54 12.68 -5.33 0.82
N THR A 55 11.92 -6.33 0.37
CA THR A 55 10.46 -6.28 0.30
C THR A 55 9.85 -7.16 1.39
N PHE A 56 8.86 -6.60 2.07
CA PHE A 56 8.13 -7.26 3.14
C PHE A 56 6.64 -7.18 2.80
N TYR A 57 6.09 -8.29 2.32
CA TYR A 57 4.68 -8.40 1.98
C TYR A 57 3.92 -9.06 3.10
N TYR A 58 2.80 -8.46 3.49
CA TYR A 58 1.94 -9.00 4.55
C TYR A 58 0.50 -9.09 4.06
N PHE A 59 -0.17 -10.20 4.38
CA PHE A 59 -1.62 -10.21 4.35
C PHE A 59 -2.12 -9.45 5.56
N ILE A 60 -3.18 -8.66 5.36
CA ILE A 60 -3.89 -7.97 6.45
C ILE A 60 -5.07 -8.83 6.80
N CYS A 61 -5.10 -9.35 8.04
CA CYS A 61 -6.08 -10.36 8.45
C CYS A 61 -7.04 -9.83 9.52
N ILE A 62 -8.28 -10.26 9.42
CA ILE A 62 -9.31 -10.09 10.44
C ILE A 62 -9.69 -11.51 10.89
N GLY A 63 -9.22 -11.94 12.07
CA GLY A 63 -9.32 -13.32 12.45
C GLY A 63 -8.60 -14.20 11.44
N GLN A 64 -9.29 -15.19 10.88
CA GLN A 64 -8.72 -16.08 9.87
C GLN A 64 -8.98 -15.62 8.43
N LYS A 65 -9.62 -14.46 8.26
CA LYS A 65 -9.95 -13.93 6.94
C LYS A 65 -8.88 -12.96 6.47
N LYS A 66 -8.47 -13.09 5.22
CA LYS A 66 -7.55 -12.15 4.57
C LYS A 66 -8.37 -10.99 4.00
N ALA A 67 -8.23 -9.81 4.62
CA ALA A 67 -9.00 -8.62 4.25
C ALA A 67 -8.28 -7.75 3.22
N GLY A 68 -6.97 -7.93 3.07
CA GLY A 68 -6.18 -7.13 2.15
C GLY A 68 -4.71 -7.50 2.23
N ALA A 69 -3.85 -6.63 1.74
CA ALA A 69 -2.41 -6.81 1.81
C ALA A 69 -1.69 -5.47 1.83
N ILE A 70 -0.46 -5.48 2.34
CA ILE A 70 0.42 -4.32 2.38
C ILE A 70 1.84 -4.76 2.06
N ARG A 71 2.51 -4.00 1.20
CA ARG A 71 3.91 -4.25 0.87
C ARG A 71 4.76 -3.09 1.37
N ILE A 72 5.81 -3.44 2.10
CA ILE A 72 6.78 -2.47 2.61
C ILE A 72 8.09 -2.68 1.88
N VAL A 73 8.65 -1.60 1.35
CA VAL A 73 10.01 -1.57 0.84
C VAL A 73 10.87 -0.96 1.94
N ASP A 74 11.80 -1.74 2.47
CA ASP A 74 12.67 -1.34 3.57
C ASP A 74 14.11 -1.76 3.26
N LEU A 75 14.90 -0.80 2.82
CA LEU A 75 16.29 -1.05 2.45
C LEU A 75 17.20 -1.17 3.67
N LYS A 76 16.67 -0.85 4.86
CA LYS A 76 17.40 -0.88 6.13
C LYS A 76 18.68 -0.04 6.13
N GLU A 77 18.66 1.04 5.36
CA GLU A 77 19.76 2.01 5.26
C GLU A 77 19.38 3.31 5.95
N ASN A 78 20.31 3.85 6.71
CA ASN A 78 20.13 5.15 7.37
C ASN A 78 19.87 6.24 6.31
N GLY A 79 18.89 7.09 6.58
CA GLY A 79 18.53 8.19 5.69
C GLY A 79 17.66 7.81 4.50
N LYS A 80 17.36 6.53 4.30
CA LYS A 80 16.45 6.09 3.27
C LYS A 80 15.05 5.93 3.83
N ASN A 81 14.06 6.46 3.11
CA ASN A 81 12.67 6.29 3.50
C ASN A 81 12.21 4.85 3.20
N LYS A 82 11.42 4.30 4.11
CA LYS A 82 10.65 3.10 3.82
C LYS A 82 9.46 3.49 2.99
N ARG A 83 8.98 2.59 2.15
CA ARG A 83 7.89 2.88 1.23
C ARG A 83 6.75 1.87 1.39
N ILE A 84 5.53 2.37 1.38
CA ILE A 84 4.32 1.54 1.32
C ILE A 84 3.84 1.54 -0.14
N SER A 85 3.83 0.37 -0.79
CA SER A 85 3.37 0.27 -2.18
C SER A 85 3.25 -1.19 -2.66
N PRO A 86 2.06 -1.73 -2.88
CA PRO A 86 0.77 -1.12 -2.59
C PRO A 86 0.28 -1.41 -1.18
N ILE A 87 -0.81 -0.76 -0.80
CA ILE A 87 -1.69 -1.20 0.28
C ILE A 87 -3.10 -1.26 -0.28
N PHE A 88 -3.83 -2.32 0.04
CA PHE A 88 -5.22 -2.43 -0.38
C PHE A 88 -6.05 -3.22 0.62
N ILE A 89 -7.33 -2.89 0.66
CA ILE A 89 -8.34 -3.61 1.43
C ILE A 89 -9.41 -4.06 0.43
N LEU A 90 -9.79 -5.32 0.49
CA LEU A 90 -10.84 -5.84 -0.38
C LEU A 90 -12.17 -5.11 -0.14
N PRO A 91 -12.98 -4.91 -1.19
CA PRO A 91 -14.19 -4.08 -1.08
C PRO A 91 -15.10 -4.41 0.10
N LYS A 92 -15.33 -5.69 0.38
CA LYS A 92 -16.22 -6.08 1.49
C LYS A 92 -15.69 -5.76 2.88
N PHE A 93 -14.42 -5.41 2.99
CA PHE A 93 -13.81 -5.06 4.28
C PHE A 93 -13.51 -3.57 4.42
N GLN A 94 -13.81 -2.76 3.40
CA GLN A 94 -13.54 -1.33 3.43
C GLN A 94 -14.44 -0.56 4.40
N GLY A 95 -14.02 0.64 4.80
CA GLY A 95 -14.79 1.51 5.68
C GLY A 95 -14.77 1.13 7.16
N LYS A 96 -13.83 0.29 7.59
CA LYS A 96 -13.76 -0.22 8.97
C LYS A 96 -12.47 0.16 9.70
N GLY A 97 -11.66 1.03 9.11
CA GLY A 97 -10.38 1.45 9.72
C GLY A 97 -9.26 0.42 9.65
N ILE A 98 -9.39 -0.60 8.83
CA ILE A 98 -8.42 -1.70 8.73
C ILE A 98 -7.08 -1.21 8.19
N ALA A 99 -7.09 -0.38 7.13
CA ALA A 99 -5.87 0.14 6.54
C ALA A 99 -5.04 0.93 7.55
N GLN A 100 -5.70 1.78 8.34
CA GLN A 100 -5.04 2.57 9.38
C GLN A 100 -4.33 1.67 10.40
N LYS A 101 -5.02 0.63 10.85
CA LYS A 101 -4.46 -0.32 11.82
C LYS A 101 -3.28 -1.09 11.22
N ALA A 102 -3.39 -1.51 9.97
CA ALA A 102 -2.31 -2.22 9.28
C ALA A 102 -1.06 -1.36 9.13
N ILE A 103 -1.22 -0.09 8.78
CA ILE A 103 -0.09 0.83 8.65
C ILE A 103 0.60 1.02 10.00
N ARG A 104 -0.18 1.18 11.08
CA ARG A 104 0.40 1.30 12.43
C ARG A 104 1.19 0.06 12.83
N LEU A 105 0.68 -1.13 12.52
CA LEU A 105 1.41 -2.37 12.79
C LEU A 105 2.72 -2.44 12.01
N CYS A 106 2.72 -2.01 10.76
CA CYS A 106 3.94 -1.95 9.96
C CYS A 106 4.94 -0.94 10.52
N GLU A 107 4.46 0.20 11.01
CA GLU A 107 5.31 1.18 11.67
C GLU A 107 5.94 0.64 12.97
N GLU A 108 5.20 -0.19 13.70
CA GLU A 108 5.74 -0.86 14.89
C GLU A 108 6.85 -1.85 14.52
N ILE A 109 6.67 -2.60 13.42
CA ILE A 109 7.66 -3.60 12.98
C ILE A 109 8.91 -2.95 12.37
N HIS A 110 8.71 -1.96 11.51
CA HIS A 110 9.79 -1.37 10.69
C HIS A 110 10.28 -0.02 11.21
N GLY A 111 9.71 0.50 12.29
CA GLY A 111 10.00 1.83 12.81
C GLY A 111 8.96 2.84 12.37
N ASN A 112 8.75 3.88 13.20
CA ASN A 112 7.71 4.88 12.97
C ASN A 112 8.20 6.15 12.28
N GLU A 113 9.41 6.14 11.75
CA GLU A 113 10.05 7.30 11.14
C GLU A 113 10.48 7.00 9.71
N ASN A 114 10.52 8.05 8.88
CA ASN A 114 11.08 8.00 7.53
C ASN A 114 10.31 7.06 6.59
N TRP A 115 9.06 7.42 6.39
CA TRP A 115 8.15 6.74 5.47
C TRP A 115 7.80 7.63 4.29
N GLU A 116 7.52 7.00 3.15
CA GLU A 116 6.96 7.68 1.98
C GLU A 116 5.92 6.80 1.31
N LEU A 117 5.00 7.44 0.62
CA LEU A 117 4.00 6.79 -0.20
C LEU A 117 3.43 7.77 -1.22
N ASP A 118 2.72 7.27 -2.20
CA ASP A 118 1.91 8.10 -3.07
C ASP A 118 0.49 7.54 -3.12
N THR A 119 -0.45 8.40 -3.48
CA THR A 119 -1.84 8.01 -3.64
C THR A 119 -2.51 8.89 -4.69
N ILE A 120 -3.70 8.51 -5.10
CA ILE A 120 -4.47 9.24 -6.09
C ILE A 120 -5.04 10.50 -5.45
N LEU A 121 -4.67 11.67 -5.98
CA LEU A 121 -5.13 12.97 -5.48
C LEU A 121 -6.65 13.07 -5.44
N GLN A 122 -7.34 12.51 -6.45
CA GLN A 122 -8.79 12.55 -6.56
C GLN A 122 -9.52 11.62 -5.57
N GLU A 123 -8.79 10.73 -4.89
CA GLU A 123 -9.34 9.86 -3.84
C GLU A 123 -9.17 10.54 -2.48
N SER A 124 -10.06 11.47 -2.17
CA SER A 124 -9.96 12.30 -0.96
C SER A 124 -9.93 11.51 0.35
N LYS A 125 -10.59 10.35 0.38
CA LYS A 125 -10.58 9.49 1.57
C LYS A 125 -9.18 8.95 1.88
N ASN A 126 -8.41 8.62 0.84
CA ASN A 126 -7.03 8.15 1.00
C ASN A 126 -6.13 9.28 1.49
N CYS A 127 -6.26 10.46 0.89
CA CYS A 127 -5.50 11.62 1.33
C CYS A 127 -5.78 11.95 2.79
N TYR A 128 -7.05 11.94 3.18
CA TYR A 128 -7.47 12.18 4.56
C TYR A 128 -6.86 11.15 5.52
N LEU A 129 -6.88 9.88 5.14
CA LEU A 129 -6.32 8.80 5.96
C LEU A 129 -4.84 9.04 6.26
N TYR A 130 -4.05 9.32 5.23
CA TYR A 130 -2.61 9.50 5.42
C TYR A 130 -2.28 10.76 6.20
N GLU A 131 -3.00 11.86 5.95
CA GLU A 131 -2.82 13.10 6.69
C GLU A 131 -3.17 12.91 8.17
N LYS A 132 -4.23 12.18 8.47
CA LYS A 132 -4.63 11.82 9.83
C LYS A 132 -3.55 11.01 10.55
N MET A 133 -2.82 10.19 9.81
CA MET A 133 -1.76 9.35 10.37
C MET A 133 -0.40 10.07 10.51
N GLY A 134 -0.36 11.35 10.19
CA GLY A 134 0.86 12.14 10.33
C GLY A 134 1.71 12.25 9.08
N TYR A 135 1.23 11.73 7.95
CA TYR A 135 1.91 11.91 6.68
C TYR A 135 1.60 13.30 6.14
N ARG A 136 2.58 13.92 5.50
CA ARG A 136 2.46 15.27 4.92
C ARG A 136 2.84 15.25 3.46
N ARG A 137 2.16 16.06 2.67
CA ARG A 137 2.47 16.21 1.24
C ARG A 137 3.88 16.78 1.07
N THR A 138 4.62 16.19 0.14
CA THR A 138 5.99 16.65 -0.16
C THR A 138 6.01 17.85 -1.12
N GLY A 139 4.89 18.10 -1.79
CA GLY A 139 4.81 19.07 -2.88
C GLY A 139 4.98 18.44 -4.25
N LYS A 140 5.45 17.20 -4.31
CA LYS A 140 5.59 16.48 -5.57
C LYS A 140 4.23 15.92 -6.01
N THR A 141 3.93 16.07 -7.30
CA THR A 141 2.78 15.44 -7.95
C THR A 141 3.22 14.83 -9.27
N GLU A 142 2.44 13.87 -9.76
CA GLU A 142 2.70 13.25 -11.05
C GLU A 142 1.39 13.03 -11.78
N VAL A 143 1.21 13.68 -12.94
CA VAL A 143 0.04 13.49 -13.77
C VAL A 143 0.21 12.21 -14.57
N ILE A 144 -0.64 11.22 -14.31
CA ILE A 144 -0.61 9.95 -15.02
C ILE A 144 -1.42 10.04 -16.32
N ASN A 145 -2.63 10.61 -16.24
CA ASN A 145 -3.48 10.84 -17.40
C ASN A 145 -4.46 11.97 -17.08
N GLU A 146 -5.43 12.21 -17.96
CA GLU A 146 -6.42 13.28 -17.78
C GLU A 146 -7.29 13.13 -16.53
N ARG A 147 -7.38 11.92 -15.99
CA ARG A 147 -8.28 11.61 -14.87
C ARG A 147 -7.56 11.45 -13.55
N LEU A 148 -6.26 11.13 -13.57
CA LEU A 148 -5.53 10.70 -12.39
C LEU A 148 -4.22 11.44 -12.23
N THR A 149 -4.04 12.05 -11.04
CA THR A 149 -2.79 12.64 -10.60
C THR A 149 -2.38 11.97 -9.30
N LEU A 150 -1.12 11.58 -9.19
CA LEU A 150 -0.56 11.07 -7.94
C LEU A 150 -0.04 12.23 -7.09
N VAL A 151 -0.27 12.13 -5.79
CA VAL A 151 0.26 13.06 -4.80
C VAL A 151 1.16 12.28 -3.85
N PHE A 152 2.31 12.86 -3.50
CA PHE A 152 3.34 12.19 -2.72
C PHE A 152 3.34 12.68 -1.27
N TYR A 153 3.46 11.73 -0.35
CA TYR A 153 3.43 11.95 1.09
C TYR A 153 4.70 11.42 1.73
N GLU A 154 5.09 12.03 2.82
CA GLU A 154 6.17 11.51 3.65
C GLU A 154 5.85 11.70 5.14
N LYS A 155 6.47 10.86 5.96
CA LYS A 155 6.43 10.97 7.41
C LYS A 155 7.85 10.90 7.92
N LYS A 156 8.40 12.05 8.30
CA LYS A 156 9.77 12.14 8.78
C LYS A 156 9.86 11.91 10.28
N GLY A 157 10.99 11.42 10.70
CA GLY A 157 11.30 11.31 12.11
C GLY A 157 11.49 12.69 12.73
N ARG A 158 11.45 12.71 14.06
CA ARG A 158 11.76 13.93 14.81
C ARG A 158 13.25 14.18 14.73
N ALA A 159 13.60 15.41 14.43
CA ALA A 159 14.99 15.84 14.41
C ALA A 159 15.56 15.83 15.83
#